data_ba8d109cbe96cb7632fd9f1f0e9967ab
#
_entry.id   ba8d109cbe96cb7632fd9f1f0e9967ab
#
_cell.length_a   1.000
_cell.length_b   1.000
_cell.length_c   1.000
_cell.angle_alpha   90.00
_cell.angle_beta   90.00
_cell.angle_gamma   90.00
#
_symmetry.space_group_name_H-M   'P 1'
#
loop_
_entity.id
_entity.type
_entity.pdbx_description
1 polymer ?
#
loop_
_entity_poly.entity_id
_entity_poly.type
_entity_poly.pdbx_seq_one_letter_code
_entity_poly.pdbx_strand_id
1 'polypeptide(L)'
;YDKHRDALANWREILNKATYGCIDIKGDRINLVFGVNSVKTHCDDLGDLIQSYDNIVKLEHELMGLDQNNRRPKNHMFGRVTKDGLFADGWGAGWYEGCMNELANAAKSKGNWAIAHELGHVNQISPGLKWVSTTEVTNNVYSVCVRYQFGRDSMPLEQEKCNDGNNNNVLGGRFNSYLNYGIIKGEQWLCQKGQDNMDPSKYPYGGDHFVKLCPLWQLLLYYREIVGGEKRDWYGDVAEIVRNTDESQLTNGQLQLNFMRNTMDVVKEDLTDFFIKAGMLKPIDKELDDYARGQMTITQTDCDELVKYASKYPKPATPVLYYLSANSEKSFKDKLAVEGTYNEGVKVRNNGWIVINHDVWKNAVVFETYQGDELRYAAIVGTDSPDLSETKVCYPEGSTRIEAVSWDGKRILVYGER
;
A
#
# COMPACT_ATOMS: atom_id res chain seq x y z
N TYR A 1 -23.76 23.01 -7.45
CA TYR A 1 -23.14 22.86 -8.77
C TYR A 1 -23.30 21.42 -9.27
N ASP A 2 -23.88 21.25 -10.44
CA ASP A 2 -24.00 19.95 -11.13
C ASP A 2 -23.24 20.03 -12.46
N LYS A 3 -22.22 19.20 -12.61
CA LYS A 3 -21.33 19.15 -13.79
C LYS A 3 -22.08 19.00 -15.12
N HIS A 4 -23.25 18.37 -15.12
CA HIS A 4 -24.07 18.13 -16.34
C HIS A 4 -25.08 19.23 -16.63
N ARG A 5 -25.32 20.16 -15.71
CA ARG A 5 -26.32 21.19 -15.83
C ARG A 5 -25.74 22.60 -15.84
N ASP A 6 -24.72 22.82 -15.01
CA ASP A 6 -24.20 24.17 -14.76
C ASP A 6 -22.91 24.39 -15.56
N ALA A 7 -22.76 25.54 -16.19
CA ALA A 7 -21.52 25.90 -16.87
C ALA A 7 -20.39 26.07 -15.85
N LEU A 8 -19.24 25.46 -16.10
CA LEU A 8 -18.09 25.54 -15.20
C LEU A 8 -17.67 26.98 -14.93
N ALA A 9 -17.73 27.85 -15.94
CA ALA A 9 -17.36 29.27 -15.78
C ALA A 9 -18.19 30.02 -14.71
N ASN A 10 -19.39 29.51 -14.36
CA ASN A 10 -20.31 30.18 -13.42
C ASN A 10 -20.14 29.70 -11.97
N TRP A 11 -19.22 28.79 -11.66
CA TRP A 11 -19.14 28.19 -10.33
C TRP A 11 -18.89 29.20 -9.19
N ARG A 12 -18.10 30.25 -9.44
CA ARG A 12 -17.88 31.34 -8.47
C ARG A 12 -19.12 32.18 -8.23
N GLU A 13 -19.91 32.41 -9.27
CA GLU A 13 -21.22 33.11 -9.14
C GLU A 13 -22.22 32.28 -8.33
N ILE A 14 -22.28 30.96 -8.56
CA ILE A 14 -23.08 30.02 -7.76
C ILE A 14 -22.70 30.08 -6.30
N LEU A 15 -21.40 30.02 -5.98
CA LEU A 15 -20.91 30.16 -4.61
C LEU A 15 -21.27 31.51 -3.98
N ASN A 16 -21.19 32.59 -4.74
CA ASN A 16 -21.51 33.94 -4.23
C ASN A 16 -23.01 34.13 -3.96
N LYS A 17 -23.86 33.42 -4.68
CA LYS A 17 -25.32 33.41 -4.51
C LYS A 17 -25.80 32.36 -3.51
N ALA A 18 -24.92 31.54 -2.96
CA ALA A 18 -25.28 30.50 -2.01
C ALA A 18 -25.90 31.11 -0.75
N THR A 19 -27.08 30.64 -0.38
CA THR A 19 -27.83 31.08 0.81
C THR A 19 -27.57 30.20 2.03
N TYR A 20 -27.03 29.03 1.83
CA TYR A 20 -26.62 28.11 2.90
C TYR A 20 -25.10 28.09 3.06
N GLY A 21 -24.63 27.63 4.23
CA GLY A 21 -23.20 27.50 4.53
C GLY A 21 -22.49 26.38 3.77
N CYS A 22 -23.26 25.48 3.13
CA CYS A 22 -22.74 24.35 2.36
C CYS A 22 -23.20 24.42 0.91
N ILE A 23 -22.41 23.80 0.03
CA ILE A 23 -22.71 23.62 -1.38
C ILE A 23 -22.60 22.15 -1.77
N ASP A 24 -23.58 21.67 -2.53
CA ASP A 24 -23.54 20.38 -3.20
C ASP A 24 -22.76 20.51 -4.51
N ILE A 25 -21.81 19.62 -4.73
CA ILE A 25 -21.00 19.54 -5.94
C ILE A 25 -21.15 18.13 -6.50
N LYS A 26 -21.73 18.03 -7.69
CA LYS A 26 -22.03 16.76 -8.34
C LYS A 26 -21.11 16.53 -9.53
N GLY A 27 -20.32 15.45 -9.45
CA GLY A 27 -19.50 14.93 -10.53
C GLY A 27 -20.19 13.80 -11.32
N ASP A 28 -19.41 13.01 -12.02
CA ASP A 28 -19.87 11.81 -12.76
C ASP A 28 -20.05 10.58 -11.87
N ARG A 29 -19.28 10.51 -10.78
CA ARG A 29 -19.20 9.33 -9.91
C ARG A 29 -19.41 9.67 -8.43
N ILE A 30 -19.29 10.94 -8.04
CA ILE A 30 -19.35 11.37 -6.66
C ILE A 30 -20.21 12.62 -6.48
N ASN A 31 -20.93 12.69 -5.36
CA ASN A 31 -21.56 13.88 -4.84
C ASN A 31 -20.81 14.35 -3.60
N LEU A 32 -20.44 15.63 -3.57
CA LEU A 32 -19.69 16.24 -2.48
C LEU A 32 -20.51 17.34 -1.80
N VAL A 33 -20.43 17.43 -0.47
CA VAL A 33 -20.99 18.54 0.31
C VAL A 33 -19.86 19.24 1.05
N PHE A 34 -19.51 20.43 0.60
CA PHE A 34 -18.42 21.23 1.16
C PHE A 34 -18.92 22.58 1.70
N GLY A 35 -18.17 23.14 2.64
CA GLY A 35 -18.45 24.49 3.14
C GLY A 35 -18.25 25.55 2.05
N VAL A 36 -19.22 26.44 1.85
CA VAL A 36 -19.13 27.51 0.84
C VAL A 36 -17.88 28.37 1.04
N ASN A 37 -17.61 28.77 2.28
CA ASN A 37 -16.44 29.60 2.59
C ASN A 37 -15.13 28.83 2.37
N SER A 38 -15.10 27.55 2.73
CA SER A 38 -13.94 26.70 2.53
C SER A 38 -13.61 26.49 1.04
N VAL A 39 -14.64 26.30 0.20
CA VAL A 39 -14.47 26.22 -1.26
C VAL A 39 -14.00 27.57 -1.83
N LYS A 40 -14.58 28.70 -1.39
CA LYS A 40 -14.13 30.04 -1.82
C LYS A 40 -12.66 30.30 -1.49
N THR A 41 -12.19 29.83 -0.35
CA THR A 41 -10.85 30.10 0.16
C THR A 41 -9.80 29.19 -0.46
N HIS A 42 -10.12 27.90 -0.66
CA HIS A 42 -9.11 26.85 -0.94
C HIS A 42 -9.24 26.22 -2.33
N CYS A 43 -10.37 26.41 -3.03
CA CYS A 43 -10.56 25.84 -4.36
C CYS A 43 -10.12 26.81 -5.44
N ASP A 44 -8.99 26.52 -6.10
CA ASP A 44 -8.49 27.31 -7.21
C ASP A 44 -9.31 27.05 -8.47
N ASP A 45 -9.63 25.79 -8.76
CA ASP A 45 -10.41 25.35 -9.91
C ASP A 45 -11.38 24.24 -9.54
N LEU A 46 -12.68 24.50 -9.72
CA LEU A 46 -13.73 23.53 -9.43
C LEU A 46 -13.73 22.35 -10.40
N GLY A 47 -13.30 22.57 -11.64
CA GLY A 47 -13.18 21.52 -12.64
C GLY A 47 -12.11 20.50 -12.26
N ASP A 48 -10.93 20.97 -11.83
CA ASP A 48 -9.85 20.14 -11.33
C ASP A 48 -10.28 19.36 -10.07
N LEU A 49 -11.00 20.02 -9.14
CA LEU A 49 -11.52 19.36 -7.96
C LEU A 49 -12.46 18.20 -8.34
N ILE A 50 -13.49 18.45 -9.13
CA ILE A 50 -14.47 17.44 -9.53
C ILE A 50 -13.80 16.30 -10.29
N GLN A 51 -12.93 16.64 -11.25
CA GLN A 51 -12.22 15.64 -12.05
C GLN A 51 -11.31 14.74 -11.17
N SER A 52 -10.68 15.32 -10.16
CA SER A 52 -9.83 14.56 -9.23
C SER A 52 -10.64 13.54 -8.44
N TYR A 53 -11.78 13.94 -7.88
CA TYR A 53 -12.64 13.04 -7.13
C TYR A 53 -13.31 11.98 -8.03
N ASP A 54 -13.79 12.36 -9.21
CA ASP A 54 -14.31 11.40 -10.18
C ASP A 54 -13.25 10.37 -10.60
N ASN A 55 -11.99 10.81 -10.78
CA ASN A 55 -10.87 9.92 -11.09
C ASN A 55 -10.52 8.99 -9.93
N ILE A 56 -10.55 9.46 -8.68
CA ILE A 56 -10.33 8.62 -7.50
C ILE A 56 -11.39 7.51 -7.47
N VAL A 57 -12.67 7.87 -7.53
CA VAL A 57 -13.76 6.88 -7.53
C VAL A 57 -13.66 5.92 -8.72
N LYS A 58 -13.28 6.44 -9.90
CA LYS A 58 -13.06 5.60 -11.08
C LYS A 58 -11.96 4.56 -10.84
N LEU A 59 -10.81 4.98 -10.33
CA LEU A 59 -9.68 4.08 -10.04
C LEU A 59 -10.04 3.02 -9.00
N GLU A 60 -10.78 3.38 -7.96
CA GLU A 60 -11.27 2.43 -6.96
C GLU A 60 -12.25 1.41 -7.57
N HIS A 61 -13.20 1.87 -8.39
CA HIS A 61 -14.14 0.98 -9.09
C HIS A 61 -13.45 0.06 -10.10
N GLU A 62 -12.45 0.55 -10.82
CA GLU A 62 -11.61 -0.27 -11.71
C GLU A 62 -10.86 -1.33 -10.92
N LEU A 63 -10.24 -0.95 -9.79
CA LEU A 63 -9.51 -1.88 -8.94
C LEU A 63 -10.42 -2.97 -8.35
N MET A 64 -11.66 -2.63 -8.05
CA MET A 64 -12.68 -3.59 -7.61
C MET A 64 -13.26 -4.43 -8.77
N GLY A 65 -12.92 -4.16 -10.01
CA GLY A 65 -13.50 -4.83 -11.19
C GLY A 65 -14.98 -4.51 -11.43
N LEU A 66 -15.50 -3.36 -10.92
CA LEU A 66 -16.94 -3.07 -11.03
C LEU A 66 -17.38 -2.74 -12.45
N ASP A 67 -16.57 -1.95 -13.17
CA ASP A 67 -16.92 -1.57 -14.54
C ASP A 67 -16.85 -2.79 -15.49
N GLN A 68 -15.82 -3.65 -15.34
CA GLN A 68 -15.65 -4.83 -16.19
C GLN A 68 -16.69 -5.92 -15.93
N ASN A 69 -17.25 -6.00 -14.71
CA ASN A 69 -18.25 -7.00 -14.34
C ASN A 69 -19.69 -6.45 -14.35
N ASN A 70 -19.93 -5.27 -14.91
CA ASN A 70 -21.25 -4.62 -14.93
C ASN A 70 -21.88 -4.43 -13.54
N ARG A 71 -21.03 -4.16 -12.54
CA ARG A 71 -21.45 -3.99 -11.14
C ARG A 71 -21.39 -2.55 -10.66
N ARG A 72 -21.09 -1.62 -11.54
CA ARG A 72 -21.01 -0.20 -11.18
C ARG A 72 -22.31 0.25 -10.50
N PRO A 73 -22.22 0.85 -9.30
CA PRO A 73 -23.39 1.42 -8.63
C PRO A 73 -24.07 2.47 -9.50
N LYS A 74 -25.40 2.48 -9.50
CA LYS A 74 -26.19 3.53 -10.19
C LYS A 74 -26.13 4.86 -9.43
N ASN A 75 -26.00 4.79 -8.11
CA ASN A 75 -25.84 5.96 -7.24
C ASN A 75 -24.39 6.42 -7.25
N HIS A 76 -24.21 7.74 -7.13
CA HIS A 76 -22.89 8.32 -6.91
C HIS A 76 -22.39 7.96 -5.52
N MET A 77 -21.07 7.84 -5.39
CA MET A 77 -20.42 7.88 -4.08
C MET A 77 -20.76 9.21 -3.40
N PHE A 78 -20.78 9.23 -2.07
CA PHE A 78 -21.07 10.43 -1.32
C PHE A 78 -19.91 10.79 -0.39
N GLY A 79 -19.56 12.07 -0.36
CA GLY A 79 -18.55 12.59 0.54
C GLY A 79 -18.88 13.98 1.05
N ARG A 80 -18.50 14.28 2.26
CA ARG A 80 -18.70 15.59 2.86
C ARG A 80 -17.57 16.00 3.79
N VAL A 81 -17.42 17.28 4.00
CA VAL A 81 -16.58 17.77 5.10
C VAL A 81 -17.34 17.73 6.43
N THR A 82 -16.59 17.48 7.49
CA THR A 82 -17.09 17.38 8.86
C THR A 82 -16.19 18.13 9.82
N LYS A 83 -16.64 18.31 11.07
CA LYS A 83 -15.83 18.88 12.15
C LYS A 83 -15.15 17.81 13.00
N ASP A 84 -15.52 16.55 12.81
CA ASP A 84 -15.21 15.46 13.73
C ASP A 84 -14.11 14.51 13.22
N GLY A 85 -13.34 14.91 12.20
CA GLY A 85 -12.21 14.14 11.69
C GLY A 85 -12.49 13.44 10.36
N LEU A 86 -11.75 12.36 10.13
CA LEU A 86 -11.82 11.51 8.94
C LEU A 86 -12.54 10.21 9.29
N PHE A 87 -13.52 9.80 8.53
CA PHE A 87 -14.25 8.55 8.75
C PHE A 87 -15.11 8.14 7.55
N ALA A 88 -15.45 6.86 7.50
CA ALA A 88 -16.46 6.33 6.59
C ALA A 88 -17.63 5.72 7.39
N ASP A 89 -18.83 5.82 6.83
CA ASP A 89 -20.04 5.28 7.41
C ASP A 89 -20.96 4.75 6.30
N GLY A 90 -22.08 4.14 6.67
CA GLY A 90 -23.05 3.57 5.73
C GLY A 90 -23.63 4.54 4.70
N TRP A 91 -23.46 5.85 4.89
CA TRP A 91 -23.85 6.88 3.93
C TRP A 91 -22.73 7.34 2.99
N GLY A 92 -21.44 7.13 3.30
CA GLY A 92 -20.29 7.57 2.50
C GLY A 92 -19.09 7.99 3.34
N ALA A 93 -18.24 8.87 2.80
CA ALA A 93 -17.02 9.35 3.42
C ALA A 93 -17.16 10.72 4.07
N GLY A 94 -16.49 10.92 5.21
CA GLY A 94 -16.36 12.20 5.90
C GLY A 94 -14.91 12.63 6.01
N TRP A 95 -14.62 13.90 5.73
CA TRP A 95 -13.28 14.48 5.86
C TRP A 95 -13.27 15.71 6.74
N TYR A 96 -12.18 15.89 7.50
CA TYR A 96 -12.03 17.04 8.38
C TYR A 96 -11.94 18.35 7.60
N GLU A 97 -12.85 19.29 7.87
CA GLU A 97 -12.91 20.59 7.19
C GLU A 97 -11.60 21.40 7.31
N GLY A 98 -10.85 21.20 8.39
CA GLY A 98 -9.53 21.82 8.57
C GLY A 98 -8.48 21.41 7.53
N CYS A 99 -8.69 20.28 6.81
CA CYS A 99 -7.84 19.83 5.72
C CYS A 99 -8.30 20.31 4.34
N MET A 100 -9.23 21.28 4.28
CA MET A 100 -9.86 21.68 3.02
C MET A 100 -8.87 22.15 1.95
N ASN A 101 -7.76 22.72 2.34
CA ASN A 101 -6.68 23.08 1.41
C ASN A 101 -6.18 21.86 0.61
N GLU A 102 -6.01 20.72 1.26
CA GLU A 102 -5.60 19.47 0.61
C GLU A 102 -6.76 18.81 -0.13
N LEU A 103 -7.96 18.81 0.45
CA LEU A 103 -9.17 18.22 -0.13
C LEU A 103 -9.58 18.91 -1.42
N ALA A 104 -9.51 20.23 -1.47
CA ALA A 104 -9.85 21.02 -2.66
C ALA A 104 -8.82 20.89 -3.80
N ASN A 105 -7.59 20.45 -3.48
CA ASN A 105 -6.49 20.33 -4.43
C ASN A 105 -5.96 18.88 -4.52
N ALA A 106 -6.84 17.91 -4.46
CA ALA A 106 -6.53 16.49 -4.37
C ALA A 106 -5.55 15.97 -5.44
N ALA A 107 -5.60 16.51 -6.67
CA ALA A 107 -4.69 16.12 -7.74
C ALA A 107 -3.22 16.47 -7.46
N LYS A 108 -2.96 17.50 -6.67
CA LYS A 108 -1.63 18.08 -6.44
C LYS A 108 -1.16 17.93 -4.98
N SER A 109 -2.02 17.43 -4.10
CA SER A 109 -1.75 17.35 -2.68
C SER A 109 -1.65 15.90 -2.19
N LYS A 110 -1.14 15.73 -0.95
CA LYS A 110 -1.18 14.45 -0.25
C LYS A 110 -2.60 14.04 0.17
N GLY A 111 -3.58 14.95 0.07
CA GLY A 111 -4.97 14.71 0.44
C GLY A 111 -5.64 13.60 -0.37
N ASN A 112 -5.15 13.28 -1.57
CA ASN A 112 -5.68 12.17 -2.35
C ASN A 112 -5.60 10.81 -1.62
N TRP A 113 -4.62 10.60 -0.75
CA TRP A 113 -4.56 9.41 0.11
C TRP A 113 -5.73 9.35 1.08
N ALA A 114 -5.96 10.44 1.84
CA ALA A 114 -7.06 10.51 2.82
C ALA A 114 -8.43 10.39 2.16
N ILE A 115 -8.62 10.99 0.98
CA ILE A 115 -9.85 10.87 0.20
C ILE A 115 -10.10 9.40 -0.18
N ALA A 116 -9.10 8.75 -0.78
CA ALA A 116 -9.18 7.35 -1.19
C ALA A 116 -9.25 6.38 0.01
N HIS A 117 -8.70 6.74 1.15
CA HIS A 117 -8.78 5.96 2.38
C HIS A 117 -10.23 5.82 2.86
N GLU A 118 -10.94 6.93 2.98
CA GLU A 118 -12.33 6.90 3.46
C GLU A 118 -13.30 6.30 2.42
N LEU A 119 -13.12 6.63 1.14
CA LEU A 119 -13.87 5.99 0.06
C LEU A 119 -13.54 4.50 -0.03
N GLY A 120 -12.28 4.13 0.22
CA GLY A 120 -11.81 2.76 0.31
C GLY A 120 -12.55 1.94 1.37
N HIS A 121 -12.85 2.51 2.54
CA HIS A 121 -13.68 1.84 3.55
C HIS A 121 -15.09 1.53 3.04
N VAL A 122 -15.69 2.46 2.27
CA VAL A 122 -17.00 2.23 1.65
C VAL A 122 -16.94 1.11 0.62
N ASN A 123 -15.78 0.94 -0.04
CA ASN A 123 -15.55 -0.04 -1.09
C ASN A 123 -15.02 -1.39 -0.58
N GLN A 124 -14.64 -1.52 0.69
CA GLN A 124 -14.21 -2.81 1.25
C GLN A 124 -15.34 -3.85 1.18
N ILE A 125 -15.03 -5.05 0.70
CA ILE A 125 -15.98 -6.16 0.62
C ILE A 125 -15.83 -7.01 1.90
N SER A 126 -16.84 -6.92 2.78
CA SER A 126 -16.88 -7.72 4.00
C SER A 126 -17.70 -9.00 3.80
N PRO A 127 -17.27 -10.15 4.33
CA PRO A 127 -16.05 -10.35 5.10
C PRO A 127 -14.80 -10.67 4.24
N GLY A 128 -14.96 -11.06 2.99
CA GLY A 128 -13.93 -11.72 2.20
C GLY A 128 -12.67 -10.91 1.90
N LEU A 129 -12.78 -9.57 1.77
CA LEU A 129 -11.63 -8.65 1.64
C LEU A 129 -11.51 -7.71 2.84
N LYS A 130 -12.21 -8.02 3.93
CA LYS A 130 -12.16 -7.29 5.21
C LYS A 130 -12.39 -8.26 6.35
N TRP A 131 -11.37 -8.99 6.75
CA TRP A 131 -11.37 -9.84 7.96
C TRP A 131 -10.65 -9.13 9.11
N VAL A 132 -10.66 -9.70 10.32
CA VAL A 132 -9.97 -9.09 11.47
C VAL A 132 -8.49 -8.85 11.17
N SER A 133 -7.95 -7.73 11.59
CA SER A 133 -6.59 -7.25 11.29
C SER A 133 -6.44 -6.53 9.94
N THR A 134 -7.52 -6.30 9.19
CA THR A 134 -7.40 -5.70 7.86
C THR A 134 -8.25 -4.45 7.63
N THR A 135 -8.99 -3.98 8.66
CA THR A 135 -9.88 -2.82 8.51
C THR A 135 -9.15 -1.61 7.94
N GLU A 136 -7.98 -1.25 8.50
CA GLU A 136 -7.15 -0.14 8.06
C GLU A 136 -6.04 -0.55 7.07
N VAL A 137 -6.10 -1.75 6.52
CA VAL A 137 -5.12 -2.26 5.57
C VAL A 137 -5.72 -2.39 4.17
N THR A 138 -6.82 -3.14 4.03
CA THR A 138 -7.39 -3.39 2.70
C THR A 138 -8.15 -2.21 2.12
N ASN A 139 -8.63 -1.25 2.93
CA ASN A 139 -9.09 0.05 2.44
C ASN A 139 -7.94 0.86 1.80
N ASN A 140 -6.72 0.74 2.31
CA ASN A 140 -5.55 1.44 1.79
C ASN A 140 -4.94 0.82 0.52
N VAL A 141 -5.42 -0.34 0.08
CA VAL A 141 -5.17 -0.86 -1.27
C VAL A 141 -5.62 0.16 -2.33
N TYR A 142 -6.75 0.83 -2.10
CA TYR A 142 -7.23 1.91 -2.97
C TYR A 142 -6.35 3.15 -2.85
N SER A 143 -6.02 3.57 -1.64
CA SER A 143 -5.20 4.76 -1.38
C SER A 143 -3.83 4.69 -2.04
N VAL A 144 -3.14 3.55 -1.93
CA VAL A 144 -1.81 3.38 -2.54
C VAL A 144 -1.88 3.41 -4.06
N CYS A 145 -2.92 2.82 -4.68
CA CYS A 145 -3.13 2.88 -6.12
C CYS A 145 -3.45 4.30 -6.59
N VAL A 146 -4.33 5.00 -5.89
CA VAL A 146 -4.65 6.40 -6.19
C VAL A 146 -3.39 7.26 -6.08
N ARG A 147 -2.63 7.13 -5.01
CA ARG A 147 -1.40 7.89 -4.81
C ARG A 147 -0.36 7.63 -5.91
N TYR A 148 -0.21 6.38 -6.31
CA TYR A 148 0.68 6.01 -7.40
C TYR A 148 0.27 6.64 -8.74
N GLN A 149 -1.02 6.70 -9.05
CA GLN A 149 -1.54 7.26 -10.29
C GLN A 149 -1.50 8.80 -10.32
N PHE A 150 -1.70 9.46 -9.18
CA PHE A 150 -1.70 10.93 -9.09
C PHE A 150 -0.31 11.55 -8.98
N GLY A 151 0.71 10.80 -8.60
CA GLY A 151 2.09 11.31 -8.55
C GLY A 151 3.01 10.41 -7.75
N ARG A 152 4.10 9.99 -8.39
CA ARG A 152 5.11 9.09 -7.83
C ARG A 152 6.11 9.78 -6.88
N ASP A 153 6.18 11.11 -6.89
CA ASP A 153 7.22 11.88 -6.18
C ASP A 153 7.21 11.73 -4.65
N SER A 154 6.21 11.06 -4.10
CA SER A 154 6.16 10.73 -2.67
C SER A 154 5.26 9.52 -2.40
N MET A 155 5.80 8.32 -2.63
CA MET A 155 5.13 7.08 -2.25
C MET A 155 5.27 6.87 -0.74
N PRO A 156 4.14 6.87 0.02
CA PRO A 156 4.22 6.84 1.48
C PRO A 156 4.91 5.61 2.04
N LEU A 157 4.75 4.44 1.42
CA LEU A 157 5.31 3.20 1.93
C LEU A 157 6.84 3.14 1.79
N GLU A 158 7.36 3.74 0.73
CA GLU A 158 8.79 3.76 0.40
C GLU A 158 9.54 4.93 1.05
N GLN A 159 8.86 6.06 1.28
CA GLN A 159 9.53 7.31 1.64
C GLN A 159 9.14 7.86 3.01
N GLU A 160 7.89 7.67 3.44
CA GLU A 160 7.48 8.15 4.76
C GLU A 160 8.03 7.24 5.85
N LYS A 161 8.66 7.86 6.86
CA LYS A 161 9.20 7.15 8.00
C LYS A 161 8.08 6.72 8.94
N CYS A 162 8.21 5.50 9.47
CA CYS A 162 7.37 5.08 10.59
C CYS A 162 7.69 5.93 11.83
N ASN A 163 6.68 6.13 12.66
CA ASN A 163 6.80 6.83 13.93
C ASN A 163 6.57 5.84 15.07
N ASP A 164 7.30 5.96 16.16
CA ASP A 164 7.16 5.11 17.35
C ASP A 164 6.07 5.58 18.34
N GLY A 165 5.22 6.51 17.94
CA GLY A 165 4.21 7.13 18.79
C GLY A 165 4.76 8.22 19.72
N ASN A 166 6.08 8.33 19.83
CA ASN A 166 6.79 9.36 20.63
C ASN A 166 7.54 10.36 19.76
N ASN A 167 7.16 10.50 18.50
CA ASN A 167 7.81 11.31 17.47
C ASN A 167 9.24 10.88 17.08
N ASN A 168 9.70 9.69 17.50
CA ASN A 168 10.94 9.14 17.01
C ASN A 168 10.71 8.42 15.67
N ASN A 169 11.50 8.74 14.68
CA ASN A 169 11.42 8.05 13.40
C ASN A 169 12.08 6.68 13.50
N VAL A 170 11.35 5.65 13.12
CA VAL A 170 11.92 4.34 12.85
C VAL A 170 12.69 4.41 11.53
N LEU A 171 13.97 4.06 11.55
CA LEU A 171 14.85 4.21 10.39
C LEU A 171 14.40 3.33 9.22
N GLY A 172 14.41 3.90 8.02
CA GLY A 172 14.12 3.23 6.78
C GLY A 172 12.64 3.12 6.41
N GLY A 173 11.74 3.72 7.21
CA GLY A 173 10.32 3.81 6.85
C GLY A 173 9.56 2.48 6.87
N ARG A 174 8.36 2.49 6.29
CA ARG A 174 7.42 1.36 6.35
C ARG A 174 7.90 0.13 5.60
N PHE A 175 8.44 0.30 4.41
CA PHE A 175 9.00 -0.83 3.66
C PHE A 175 10.14 -1.50 4.39
N ASN A 176 11.10 -0.72 4.92
CA ASN A 176 12.20 -1.30 5.68
C ASN A 176 11.73 -1.90 7.02
N SER A 177 10.67 -1.37 7.64
CA SER A 177 10.03 -2.01 8.78
C SER A 177 9.42 -3.36 8.38
N TYR A 178 8.72 -3.45 7.27
CA TYR A 178 8.22 -4.70 6.70
C TYR A 178 9.34 -5.72 6.46
N LEU A 179 10.45 -5.29 5.83
CA LEU A 179 11.59 -6.19 5.55
C LEU A 179 12.27 -6.68 6.85
N ASN A 180 12.56 -5.76 7.76
CA ASN A 180 13.42 -6.06 8.90
C ASN A 180 12.66 -6.67 10.07
N TYR A 181 11.42 -6.25 10.34
CA TYR A 181 10.60 -6.77 11.43
C TYR A 181 9.57 -7.82 10.97
N GLY A 182 9.15 -7.78 9.73
CA GLY A 182 8.29 -8.80 9.15
C GLY A 182 9.10 -9.97 8.58
N ILE A 183 9.83 -9.76 7.49
CA ILE A 183 10.47 -10.82 6.72
C ILE A 183 11.68 -11.40 7.45
N ILE A 184 12.64 -10.57 7.89
CA ILE A 184 13.90 -11.05 8.48
C ILE A 184 13.64 -11.71 9.84
N LYS A 185 12.81 -11.12 10.69
CA LYS A 185 12.42 -11.73 11.98
C LYS A 185 11.37 -12.81 11.86
N GLY A 186 10.75 -12.96 10.70
CA GLY A 186 9.75 -13.99 10.45
C GLY A 186 8.48 -13.81 11.28
N GLU A 187 8.03 -12.58 11.49
CA GLU A 187 6.81 -12.28 12.25
C GLU A 187 5.54 -12.63 11.47
N GLN A 188 4.44 -12.87 12.19
CA GLN A 188 3.14 -13.06 11.57
C GLN A 188 2.60 -11.73 11.02
N TRP A 189 1.93 -11.79 9.89
CA TRP A 189 1.21 -10.66 9.30
C TRP A 189 -0.11 -10.44 10.03
N LEU A 190 -0.10 -9.53 10.99
CA LEU A 190 -1.27 -9.16 11.78
C LEU A 190 -1.21 -7.69 12.19
N CYS A 191 -2.37 -7.10 12.41
CA CYS A 191 -2.51 -5.76 12.94
C CYS A 191 -3.62 -5.72 13.99
N GLN A 192 -3.53 -4.77 14.91
CA GLN A 192 -4.55 -4.52 15.91
C GLN A 192 -4.77 -3.02 16.05
N LYS A 193 -5.97 -2.61 16.45
CA LYS A 193 -6.28 -1.23 16.77
C LYS A 193 -5.30 -0.68 17.81
N GLY A 194 -4.87 0.56 17.62
CA GLY A 194 -3.95 1.23 18.52
C GLY A 194 -2.47 0.87 18.33
N GLN A 195 -2.14 0.07 17.31
CA GLN A 195 -0.75 -0.25 16.94
C GLN A 195 -0.19 0.64 15.82
N ASP A 196 -0.99 1.60 15.33
CA ASP A 196 -0.54 2.58 14.35
C ASP A 196 0.61 3.42 14.91
N ASN A 197 1.63 3.63 14.08
CA ASN A 197 2.80 4.44 14.42
C ASN A 197 3.51 3.99 15.69
N MET A 198 3.34 2.75 16.11
CA MET A 198 4.01 2.20 17.29
C MET A 198 5.42 1.72 16.96
N ASP A 199 6.26 1.66 18.00
CA ASP A 199 7.63 1.16 17.90
C ASP A 199 7.64 -0.28 17.37
N PRO A 200 8.18 -0.54 16.17
CA PRO A 200 8.19 -1.86 15.57
C PRO A 200 9.03 -2.87 16.33
N SER A 201 9.91 -2.44 17.25
CA SER A 201 10.64 -3.34 18.12
C SER A 201 9.77 -3.98 19.21
N LYS A 202 8.65 -3.34 19.54
CA LYS A 202 7.70 -3.79 20.57
C LYS A 202 6.48 -4.49 20.00
N TYR A 203 6.14 -4.22 18.74
CA TYR A 203 4.93 -4.72 18.12
C TYR A 203 5.25 -5.60 16.93
N PRO A 204 4.57 -6.75 16.79
CA PRO A 204 4.77 -7.64 15.66
C PRO A 204 4.61 -6.90 14.33
N TYR A 205 5.44 -7.23 13.37
CA TYR A 205 5.36 -6.73 12.02
C TYR A 205 5.44 -5.21 11.89
N GLY A 206 6.14 -4.55 12.80
CA GLY A 206 6.39 -3.11 12.73
C GLY A 206 5.31 -2.21 13.34
N GLY A 207 4.15 -2.75 13.73
CA GLY A 207 3.11 -2.04 14.47
C GLY A 207 2.33 -0.95 13.74
N ASP A 208 2.60 -0.69 12.47
CA ASP A 208 1.91 0.31 11.63
C ASP A 208 1.04 -0.41 10.57
N HIS A 209 -0.22 0.01 10.40
CA HIS A 209 -1.14 -0.56 9.40
C HIS A 209 -0.58 -0.52 7.99
N PHE A 210 0.15 0.54 7.64
CA PHE A 210 0.75 0.67 6.31
C PHE A 210 1.97 -0.24 6.11
N VAL A 211 2.60 -0.72 7.18
CA VAL A 211 3.58 -1.83 7.08
C VAL A 211 2.90 -3.11 6.59
N LYS A 212 1.67 -3.37 7.05
CA LYS A 212 0.86 -4.50 6.58
C LYS A 212 0.39 -4.35 5.14
N LEU A 213 0.30 -3.12 4.64
CA LEU A 213 -0.06 -2.84 3.26
C LEU A 213 1.06 -3.20 2.27
N CYS A 214 2.33 -3.21 2.70
CA CYS A 214 3.47 -3.46 1.82
C CYS A 214 3.33 -4.73 0.96
N PRO A 215 3.01 -5.93 1.48
CA PRO A 215 2.88 -7.12 0.63
C PRO A 215 1.71 -7.02 -0.36
N LEU A 216 0.61 -6.38 -0.01
CA LEU A 216 -0.50 -6.17 -0.94
C LEU A 216 -0.10 -5.20 -2.06
N TRP A 217 0.63 -4.14 -1.71
CA TRP A 217 1.19 -3.21 -2.68
C TRP A 217 2.20 -3.87 -3.62
N GLN A 218 3.04 -4.77 -3.12
CA GLN A 218 3.96 -5.56 -3.95
C GLN A 218 3.22 -6.39 -5.01
N LEU A 219 2.12 -7.05 -4.64
CA LEU A 219 1.30 -7.81 -5.58
C LEU A 219 0.65 -6.90 -6.63
N LEU A 220 0.17 -5.71 -6.22
CA LEU A 220 -0.40 -4.74 -7.16
C LEU A 220 0.65 -4.21 -8.13
N LEU A 221 1.82 -3.80 -7.65
CA LEU A 221 2.92 -3.39 -8.51
C LEU A 221 3.32 -4.49 -9.48
N TYR A 222 3.48 -5.72 -8.98
CA TYR A 222 3.94 -6.83 -9.80
C TYR A 222 2.96 -7.19 -10.90
N TYR A 223 1.72 -7.48 -10.55
CA TYR A 223 0.77 -7.95 -11.54
C TYR A 223 0.14 -6.84 -12.37
N ARG A 224 -0.12 -5.68 -11.78
CA ARG A 224 -0.78 -4.59 -12.50
C ARG A 224 0.19 -3.77 -13.36
N GLU A 225 1.37 -3.44 -12.84
CA GLU A 225 2.28 -2.47 -13.48
C GLU A 225 3.47 -3.13 -14.20
N ILE A 226 3.92 -4.30 -13.74
CA ILE A 226 5.10 -4.98 -14.30
C ILE A 226 4.68 -6.10 -15.26
N VAL A 227 3.91 -7.07 -14.82
CA VAL A 227 3.46 -8.21 -15.64
C VAL A 227 2.38 -7.76 -16.62
N GLY A 228 1.36 -7.06 -16.16
CA GLY A 228 0.26 -6.55 -16.98
C GLY A 228 -0.58 -7.65 -17.64
N GLY A 229 -1.14 -7.33 -18.83
CA GLY A 229 -1.93 -8.28 -19.60
C GLY A 229 -3.15 -8.80 -18.85
N GLU A 230 -3.42 -10.09 -18.97
CA GLU A 230 -4.56 -10.76 -18.32
C GLU A 230 -4.48 -10.74 -16.79
N LYS A 231 -3.30 -10.56 -16.21
CA LYS A 231 -3.11 -10.50 -14.75
C LYS A 231 -3.27 -9.10 -14.16
N ARG A 232 -3.39 -8.07 -14.99
CA ARG A 232 -3.43 -6.67 -14.56
C ARG A 232 -4.53 -6.40 -13.55
N ASP A 233 -5.71 -6.92 -13.79
CA ASP A 233 -6.91 -6.62 -12.99
C ASP A 233 -7.21 -7.71 -11.94
N TRP A 234 -6.17 -8.47 -11.53
CA TRP A 234 -6.26 -9.61 -10.63
C TRP A 234 -7.02 -9.32 -9.33
N TYR A 235 -6.87 -8.12 -8.76
CA TYR A 235 -7.55 -7.76 -7.51
C TYR A 235 -9.06 -7.63 -7.71
N GLY A 236 -9.48 -7.07 -8.85
CA GLY A 236 -10.87 -7.00 -9.27
C GLY A 236 -11.48 -8.37 -9.53
N ASP A 237 -10.69 -9.29 -10.10
CA ASP A 237 -11.12 -10.68 -10.34
C ASP A 237 -11.27 -11.45 -9.03
N VAL A 238 -10.35 -11.28 -8.07
CA VAL A 238 -10.50 -11.81 -6.71
C VAL A 238 -11.74 -11.21 -6.04
N ALA A 239 -11.95 -9.90 -6.16
CA ALA A 239 -13.14 -9.23 -5.62
C ALA A 239 -14.44 -9.77 -6.23
N GLU A 240 -14.44 -10.14 -7.52
CA GLU A 240 -15.61 -10.75 -8.17
C GLU A 240 -15.86 -12.18 -7.68
N ILE A 241 -14.82 -12.98 -7.43
CA ILE A 241 -14.95 -14.30 -6.79
C ILE A 241 -15.61 -14.14 -5.41
N VAL A 242 -15.10 -13.22 -4.58
CA VAL A 242 -15.63 -12.95 -3.23
C VAL A 242 -17.10 -12.51 -3.28
N ARG A 243 -17.48 -11.63 -4.20
CA ARG A 243 -18.88 -11.19 -4.35
C ARG A 243 -19.84 -12.31 -4.71
N ASN A 244 -19.37 -13.33 -5.40
CA ASN A 244 -20.16 -14.46 -5.86
C ASN A 244 -20.07 -15.69 -4.94
N THR A 245 -19.37 -15.58 -3.81
CA THR A 245 -19.18 -16.65 -2.83
C THR A 245 -19.79 -16.23 -1.49
N ASP A 246 -20.59 -17.10 -0.88
CA ASP A 246 -21.04 -16.87 0.49
C ASP A 246 -19.94 -17.24 1.47
N GLU A 247 -19.26 -16.23 1.99
CA GLU A 247 -18.18 -16.36 2.97
C GLU A 247 -18.60 -15.99 4.39
N SER A 248 -19.91 -15.77 4.63
CA SER A 248 -20.45 -15.29 5.91
C SER A 248 -20.20 -16.22 7.10
N GLN A 249 -19.98 -17.51 6.84
CA GLN A 249 -19.73 -18.54 7.87
C GLN A 249 -18.24 -18.88 8.04
N LEU A 250 -17.36 -18.25 7.30
CA LEU A 250 -15.92 -18.51 7.36
C LEU A 250 -15.28 -17.79 8.56
N THR A 251 -14.30 -18.44 9.16
CA THR A 251 -13.46 -17.82 10.19
C THR A 251 -12.49 -16.82 9.55
N ASN A 252 -11.94 -15.89 10.35
CA ASN A 252 -10.95 -14.92 9.83
C ASN A 252 -9.72 -15.60 9.21
N GLY A 253 -9.25 -16.71 9.79
CA GLY A 253 -8.15 -17.49 9.21
C GLY A 253 -8.53 -18.09 7.85
N GLN A 254 -9.74 -18.63 7.72
CA GLN A 254 -10.26 -19.16 6.45
C GLN A 254 -10.41 -18.05 5.39
N LEU A 255 -10.84 -16.85 5.77
CA LEU A 255 -10.93 -15.70 4.88
C LEU A 255 -9.54 -15.30 4.36
N GLN A 256 -8.53 -15.23 5.21
CA GLN A 256 -7.16 -14.97 4.79
C GLN A 256 -6.60 -16.06 3.87
N LEU A 257 -6.84 -17.34 4.17
CA LEU A 257 -6.46 -18.46 3.31
C LEU A 257 -7.18 -18.41 1.96
N ASN A 258 -8.47 -18.07 1.95
CA ASN A 258 -9.24 -17.90 0.71
C ASN A 258 -8.72 -16.74 -0.14
N PHE A 259 -8.37 -15.60 0.47
CA PHE A 259 -7.73 -14.49 -0.25
C PHE A 259 -6.46 -14.95 -0.97
N MET A 260 -5.57 -15.66 -0.27
CA MET A 260 -4.33 -16.17 -0.86
C MET A 260 -4.61 -17.20 -1.97
N ARG A 261 -5.55 -18.12 -1.76
CA ARG A 261 -5.97 -19.10 -2.75
C ARG A 261 -6.54 -18.43 -4.00
N ASN A 262 -7.52 -17.55 -3.83
CA ASN A 262 -8.17 -16.84 -4.94
C ASN A 262 -7.16 -16.02 -5.73
N THR A 263 -6.21 -15.37 -5.04
CA THR A 263 -5.12 -14.65 -5.72
C THR A 263 -4.31 -15.59 -6.61
N MET A 264 -3.85 -16.73 -6.09
CA MET A 264 -3.09 -17.71 -6.87
C MET A 264 -3.91 -18.33 -8.02
N ASP A 265 -5.21 -18.56 -7.80
CA ASP A 265 -6.10 -19.08 -8.83
C ASP A 265 -6.33 -18.09 -9.98
N VAL A 266 -6.38 -16.78 -9.66
CA VAL A 266 -6.52 -15.72 -10.69
C VAL A 266 -5.21 -15.52 -11.44
N VAL A 267 -4.09 -15.35 -10.74
CA VAL A 267 -2.81 -15.05 -11.39
C VAL A 267 -2.14 -16.28 -12.00
N LYS A 268 -2.62 -17.51 -11.70
CA LYS A 268 -2.05 -18.80 -12.15
C LYS A 268 -0.58 -18.96 -11.78
N GLU A 269 -0.21 -18.48 -10.61
CA GLU A 269 1.16 -18.62 -10.06
C GLU A 269 1.10 -19.07 -8.60
N ASP A 270 2.08 -19.88 -8.20
CA ASP A 270 2.27 -20.31 -6.82
C ASP A 270 3.02 -19.22 -6.04
N LEU A 271 2.25 -18.46 -5.25
CA LEU A 271 2.73 -17.36 -4.40
C LEU A 271 3.02 -17.80 -2.95
N THR A 272 3.04 -19.09 -2.66
CA THR A 272 3.18 -19.56 -1.26
C THR A 272 4.48 -19.10 -0.62
N ASP A 273 5.61 -19.08 -1.34
CA ASP A 273 6.88 -18.58 -0.82
C ASP A 273 6.80 -17.09 -0.46
N PHE A 274 6.11 -16.30 -1.28
CA PHE A 274 5.85 -14.90 -1.01
C PHE A 274 4.98 -14.71 0.24
N PHE A 275 3.87 -15.44 0.35
CA PHE A 275 2.97 -15.34 1.51
C PHE A 275 3.61 -15.85 2.81
N ILE A 276 4.46 -16.87 2.75
CA ILE A 276 5.25 -17.35 3.89
C ILE A 276 6.23 -16.25 4.34
N LYS A 277 7.00 -15.68 3.39
CA LYS A 277 7.93 -14.58 3.68
C LYS A 277 7.23 -13.35 4.25
N ALA A 278 6.07 -12.99 3.71
CA ALA A 278 5.25 -11.89 4.20
C ALA A 278 4.60 -12.16 5.57
N GLY A 279 4.70 -13.38 6.11
CA GLY A 279 4.07 -13.77 7.37
C GLY A 279 2.56 -13.98 7.29
N MET A 280 1.97 -13.99 6.08
CA MET A 280 0.54 -14.21 5.84
C MET A 280 0.17 -15.69 5.91
N LEU A 281 1.01 -16.57 5.36
CA LEU A 281 0.86 -18.01 5.39
C LEU A 281 1.74 -18.60 6.50
N LYS A 282 1.27 -18.44 7.74
CA LYS A 282 1.99 -18.84 8.94
C LYS A 282 0.99 -19.21 10.05
N PRO A 283 1.23 -20.26 10.84
CA PRO A 283 0.34 -20.62 11.94
C PRO A 283 0.17 -19.49 12.93
N ILE A 284 -1.08 -19.25 13.32
CA ILE A 284 -1.49 -18.27 14.32
C ILE A 284 -2.74 -18.76 15.04
N ASP A 285 -2.81 -18.51 16.34
CA ASP A 285 -4.01 -18.68 17.14
C ASP A 285 -4.08 -17.55 18.17
N LYS A 286 -4.78 -16.46 17.80
CA LYS A 286 -4.78 -15.24 18.59
C LYS A 286 -6.09 -14.46 18.44
N GLU A 287 -6.64 -13.98 19.57
CA GLU A 287 -7.69 -12.96 19.54
C GLU A 287 -7.07 -11.59 19.20
N LEU A 288 -7.65 -10.91 18.23
CA LEU A 288 -7.24 -9.58 17.76
C LEU A 288 -8.35 -8.57 18.01
N ASP A 289 -7.98 -7.33 18.29
CA ASP A 289 -8.88 -6.19 18.38
C ASP A 289 -8.62 -5.27 17.16
N ASP A 290 -9.56 -5.27 16.22
CA ASP A 290 -9.54 -4.46 15.00
C ASP A 290 -10.92 -3.81 14.80
N TYR A 291 -11.26 -2.81 15.64
CA TYR A 291 -12.58 -2.19 15.80
C TYR A 291 -13.68 -3.16 16.31
N ALA A 292 -13.48 -4.45 16.14
CA ALA A 292 -14.22 -5.51 16.77
C ALA A 292 -13.24 -6.64 17.13
N ARG A 293 -13.50 -7.36 18.21
CA ARG A 293 -12.70 -8.53 18.58
C ARG A 293 -13.02 -9.69 17.67
N GLY A 294 -11.99 -10.40 17.22
CA GLY A 294 -12.11 -11.57 16.40
C GLY A 294 -10.93 -12.52 16.59
N GLN A 295 -11.24 -13.81 16.57
CA GLN A 295 -10.22 -14.85 16.60
C GLN A 295 -9.62 -15.03 15.22
N MET A 296 -8.28 -15.00 15.14
CA MET A 296 -7.51 -15.39 13.97
C MET A 296 -6.84 -16.73 14.24
N THR A 297 -7.26 -17.76 13.53
CA THR A 297 -6.70 -19.11 13.66
C THR A 297 -6.34 -19.65 12.28
N ILE A 298 -5.06 -19.95 12.09
CA ILE A 298 -4.50 -20.68 10.94
C ILE A 298 -3.59 -21.75 11.53
N THR A 299 -3.82 -23.01 11.22
CA THR A 299 -3.00 -24.12 11.70
C THR A 299 -1.85 -24.43 10.74
N GLN A 300 -0.86 -25.21 11.18
CA GLN A 300 0.19 -25.71 10.29
C GLN A 300 -0.41 -26.57 9.16
N THR A 301 -1.43 -27.36 9.47
CA THR A 301 -2.15 -28.18 8.48
C THR A 301 -2.77 -27.30 7.39
N ASP A 302 -3.41 -26.18 7.75
CA ASP A 302 -3.98 -25.24 6.77
C ASP A 302 -2.89 -24.66 5.84
N CYS A 303 -1.73 -24.33 6.41
CA CYS A 303 -0.59 -23.86 5.64
C CYS A 303 -0.09 -24.93 4.65
N ASP A 304 0.11 -26.15 5.12
CA ASP A 304 0.60 -27.28 4.31
C ASP A 304 -0.39 -27.64 3.20
N GLU A 305 -1.68 -27.61 3.48
CA GLU A 305 -2.75 -27.85 2.50
C GLU A 305 -2.75 -26.76 1.40
N LEU A 306 -2.58 -25.49 1.76
CA LEU A 306 -2.51 -24.41 0.77
C LEU A 306 -1.24 -24.51 -0.08
N VAL A 307 -0.08 -24.84 0.50
CA VAL A 307 1.16 -25.10 -0.26
C VAL A 307 0.96 -26.25 -1.23
N LYS A 308 0.38 -27.37 -0.79
CA LYS A 308 0.06 -28.50 -1.66
C LYS A 308 -0.92 -28.12 -2.77
N TYR A 309 -1.94 -27.32 -2.45
CA TYR A 309 -2.90 -26.85 -3.46
C TYR A 309 -2.23 -25.99 -4.53
N ALA A 310 -1.35 -25.06 -4.14
CA ALA A 310 -0.68 -24.13 -5.01
C ALA A 310 0.37 -24.77 -5.93
N SER A 311 0.92 -25.95 -5.55
CA SER A 311 1.97 -26.64 -6.31
C SER A 311 1.61 -27.01 -7.75
N LYS A 312 0.32 -26.91 -8.12
CA LYS A 312 -0.17 -27.06 -9.51
C LYS A 312 0.21 -25.87 -10.40
N TYR A 313 0.59 -24.74 -9.82
CA TYR A 313 0.97 -23.54 -10.55
C TYR A 313 2.49 -23.36 -10.57
N PRO A 314 3.05 -22.72 -11.60
CA PRO A 314 4.45 -22.32 -11.62
C PRO A 314 4.72 -21.22 -10.60
N LYS A 315 5.96 -21.12 -10.11
CA LYS A 315 6.41 -19.98 -9.31
C LYS A 315 6.50 -18.71 -10.17
N PRO A 316 6.38 -17.50 -9.56
CA PRO A 316 6.64 -16.24 -10.25
C PRO A 316 8.03 -16.20 -10.90
N ALA A 317 8.17 -15.38 -11.96
CA ALA A 317 9.46 -15.25 -12.67
C ALA A 317 10.58 -14.68 -11.79
N THR A 318 10.24 -13.94 -10.73
CA THR A 318 11.21 -13.44 -9.75
C THR A 318 11.09 -14.19 -8.43
N PRO A 319 12.22 -14.70 -7.89
CA PRO A 319 12.22 -15.34 -6.57
C PRO A 319 12.23 -14.33 -5.40
N VAL A 320 12.42 -13.02 -5.71
CA VAL A 320 12.55 -11.94 -4.71
C VAL A 320 11.41 -10.92 -4.81
N LEU A 321 10.21 -11.37 -5.19
CA LEU A 321 9.02 -10.53 -5.27
C LEU A 321 8.80 -9.71 -4.00
N TYR A 322 9.11 -10.27 -2.84
CA TYR A 322 9.02 -9.61 -1.53
C TYR A 322 10.00 -8.43 -1.32
N TYR A 323 10.88 -8.15 -2.28
CA TYR A 323 11.74 -6.96 -2.30
C TYR A 323 11.27 -5.88 -3.28
N LEU A 324 10.22 -6.16 -4.05
CA LEU A 324 9.67 -5.18 -4.98
C LEU A 324 9.13 -3.95 -4.23
N SER A 325 9.50 -2.78 -4.71
CA SER A 325 8.95 -1.48 -4.30
C SER A 325 8.75 -0.58 -5.52
N ALA A 326 8.02 0.51 -5.38
CA ALA A 326 7.88 1.48 -6.47
C ALA A 326 9.25 2.04 -6.93
N ASN A 327 10.22 2.12 -6.02
CA ASN A 327 11.58 2.59 -6.33
C ASN A 327 12.35 1.62 -7.25
N SER A 328 12.04 0.32 -7.19
CA SER A 328 12.70 -0.72 -7.99
C SER A 328 11.87 -1.24 -9.16
N GLU A 329 10.68 -0.68 -9.39
CA GLU A 329 9.75 -1.10 -10.45
C GLU A 329 10.44 -1.27 -11.81
N LYS A 330 11.23 -0.29 -12.22
CA LYS A 330 11.96 -0.32 -13.50
C LYS A 330 12.92 -1.52 -13.58
N SER A 331 13.64 -1.84 -12.51
CA SER A 331 14.58 -2.96 -12.49
C SER A 331 13.87 -4.30 -12.68
N PHE A 332 12.68 -4.48 -12.09
CA PHE A 332 11.85 -5.66 -12.31
C PHE A 332 11.23 -5.70 -13.71
N LYS A 333 10.66 -4.59 -14.17
CA LYS A 333 9.94 -4.49 -15.45
C LYS A 333 10.85 -4.75 -16.64
N ASP A 334 12.02 -4.10 -16.63
CA ASP A 334 13.00 -4.17 -17.72
C ASP A 334 14.04 -5.29 -17.50
N LYS A 335 13.91 -6.06 -16.40
CA LYS A 335 14.81 -7.16 -16.03
C LYS A 335 16.28 -6.76 -15.99
N LEU A 336 16.55 -5.60 -15.38
CA LEU A 336 17.88 -5.01 -15.34
C LEU A 336 18.75 -5.69 -14.27
N ALA A 337 19.91 -6.20 -14.67
CA ALA A 337 20.89 -6.73 -13.74
C ALA A 337 21.52 -5.60 -12.91
N VAL A 338 21.94 -5.95 -11.68
CA VAL A 338 22.74 -5.03 -10.85
C VAL A 338 24.08 -4.78 -11.53
N GLU A 339 24.48 -3.52 -11.59
CA GLU A 339 25.80 -3.07 -12.00
C GLU A 339 26.45 -2.34 -10.84
N GLY A 340 27.76 -2.51 -10.66
CA GLY A 340 28.52 -1.80 -9.64
C GLY A 340 29.94 -2.34 -9.49
N THR A 341 30.78 -1.58 -8.80
CA THR A 341 32.17 -1.94 -8.53
C THR A 341 32.39 -2.02 -7.02
N TYR A 342 32.91 -3.17 -6.57
CA TYR A 342 33.20 -3.43 -5.16
C TYR A 342 33.97 -2.29 -4.49
N ASN A 343 33.49 -1.83 -3.33
CA ASN A 343 33.99 -0.71 -2.53
C ASN A 343 33.92 0.68 -3.18
N GLU A 344 33.46 0.81 -4.42
CA GLU A 344 33.27 2.12 -5.05
C GLU A 344 31.84 2.66 -4.77
N GLY A 345 31.70 3.98 -4.72
CA GLY A 345 30.40 4.63 -4.45
C GLY A 345 29.84 4.36 -3.04
N VAL A 346 30.68 3.94 -2.11
CA VAL A 346 30.31 3.59 -0.73
C VAL A 346 30.89 4.62 0.24
N LYS A 347 30.02 5.19 1.10
CA LYS A 347 30.41 6.17 2.11
C LYS A 347 30.00 5.70 3.49
N VAL A 348 31.00 5.30 4.30
CA VAL A 348 30.80 4.89 5.69
C VAL A 348 30.51 6.12 6.56
N ARG A 349 29.51 6.04 7.42
CA ARG A 349 29.14 7.07 8.40
C ARG A 349 29.47 6.59 9.82
N ASN A 350 29.73 7.54 10.72
CA ASN A 350 30.23 7.25 12.08
C ASN A 350 29.18 6.60 13.03
N ASN A 351 27.99 6.30 12.54
CA ASN A 351 26.86 5.85 13.38
C ASN A 351 26.26 4.50 12.94
N GLY A 352 27.06 3.65 12.30
CA GLY A 352 26.59 2.35 11.81
C GLY A 352 25.72 2.42 10.55
N TRP A 353 25.87 3.48 9.77
CA TRP A 353 25.20 3.65 8.48
C TRP A 353 26.20 3.73 7.34
N ILE A 354 25.83 3.15 6.24
CA ILE A 354 26.55 3.22 4.96
C ILE A 354 25.64 3.82 3.92
N VAL A 355 26.17 4.76 3.14
CA VAL A 355 25.48 5.38 2.00
C VAL A 355 26.06 4.82 0.72
N ILE A 356 25.20 4.33 -0.17
CA ILE A 356 25.56 3.69 -1.44
C ILE A 356 25.05 4.57 -2.58
N ASN A 357 25.94 5.01 -3.44
CA ASN A 357 25.65 5.91 -4.56
C ASN A 357 25.17 5.13 -5.80
N HIS A 358 24.04 5.55 -6.38
CA HIS A 358 23.41 4.88 -7.51
C HIS A 358 24.04 5.25 -8.88
N ASP A 359 24.91 6.23 -8.96
CA ASP A 359 25.73 6.43 -10.17
C ASP A 359 26.71 5.26 -10.39
N VAL A 360 27.11 4.62 -9.28
CA VAL A 360 27.97 3.42 -9.27
C VAL A 360 27.16 2.15 -9.19
N TRP A 361 26.23 2.05 -8.21
CA TRP A 361 25.41 0.87 -7.95
C TRP A 361 24.03 1.01 -8.56
N LYS A 362 23.88 0.54 -9.80
CA LYS A 362 22.65 0.67 -10.58
C LYS A 362 21.79 -0.59 -10.48
N ASN A 363 20.48 -0.41 -10.63
CA ASN A 363 19.48 -1.47 -10.78
C ASN A 363 19.32 -2.42 -9.58
N ALA A 364 19.98 -2.16 -8.45
CA ALA A 364 19.70 -2.90 -7.22
C ALA A 364 18.23 -2.70 -6.81
N VAL A 365 17.61 -3.75 -6.26
CA VAL A 365 16.25 -3.68 -5.71
C VAL A 365 16.27 -3.51 -4.20
N VAL A 366 17.25 -4.11 -3.55
CA VAL A 366 17.51 -4.09 -2.11
C VAL A 366 19.00 -4.17 -1.87
N PHE A 367 19.47 -3.59 -0.76
CA PHE A 367 20.79 -3.85 -0.19
C PHE A 367 20.63 -4.63 1.10
N GLU A 368 21.30 -5.78 1.18
CA GLU A 368 21.30 -6.70 2.32
C GLU A 368 22.60 -6.56 3.12
N THR A 369 22.48 -6.44 4.45
CA THR A 369 23.62 -6.43 5.38
C THR A 369 23.71 -7.76 6.11
N TYR A 370 24.86 -8.37 6.12
CA TYR A 370 25.12 -9.68 6.72
C TYR A 370 26.13 -9.64 7.86
N GLN A 371 25.97 -10.59 8.78
CA GLN A 371 26.99 -11.01 9.74
C GLN A 371 27.31 -12.51 9.46
N GLY A 372 28.44 -12.80 8.85
CA GLY A 372 28.65 -14.11 8.27
C GLY A 372 27.56 -14.43 7.25
N ASP A 373 26.84 -15.52 7.44
CA ASP A 373 25.72 -15.91 6.57
C ASP A 373 24.34 -15.43 7.07
N GLU A 374 24.30 -14.78 8.23
CA GLU A 374 23.06 -14.27 8.81
C GLU A 374 22.69 -12.91 8.21
N LEU A 375 21.51 -12.83 7.60
CA LEU A 375 20.95 -11.57 7.13
C LEU A 375 20.48 -10.73 8.33
N ARG A 376 21.11 -9.57 8.53
CA ARG A 376 20.88 -8.68 9.69
C ARG A 376 19.97 -7.50 9.37
N TYR A 377 20.01 -6.99 8.15
CA TYR A 377 19.26 -5.83 7.73
C TYR A 377 19.05 -5.84 6.22
N ALA A 378 17.94 -5.27 5.78
CA ALA A 378 17.66 -5.01 4.37
C ALA A 378 17.11 -3.60 4.19
N ALA A 379 17.56 -2.89 3.16
CA ALA A 379 17.07 -1.58 2.78
C ALA A 379 16.65 -1.58 1.31
N ILE A 380 15.41 -1.15 1.03
CA ILE A 380 15.00 -0.93 -0.36
C ILE A 380 15.83 0.17 -1.00
N VAL A 381 16.03 0.08 -2.29
CA VAL A 381 16.71 1.12 -3.08
C VAL A 381 16.04 2.48 -2.87
N GLY A 382 16.85 3.54 -2.67
CA GLY A 382 16.36 4.90 -2.41
C GLY A 382 15.94 5.17 -0.96
N THR A 383 16.25 4.28 -0.01
CA THR A 383 16.03 4.56 1.42
C THR A 383 16.70 5.86 1.84
N ASP A 384 15.93 6.78 2.47
CA ASP A 384 16.33 8.13 2.88
C ASP A 384 16.82 9.04 1.72
N SER A 385 16.49 8.70 0.47
CA SER A 385 16.87 9.45 -0.73
C SER A 385 15.65 9.56 -1.68
N PRO A 386 14.81 10.59 -1.53
CA PRO A 386 13.60 10.75 -2.35
C PRO A 386 13.85 10.87 -3.85
N ASP A 387 15.02 11.39 -4.24
CA ASP A 387 15.48 11.50 -5.64
C ASP A 387 16.12 10.22 -6.17
N LEU A 388 16.18 9.18 -5.36
CA LEU A 388 16.77 7.86 -5.68
C LEU A 388 18.25 7.93 -6.10
N SER A 389 18.99 8.97 -5.70
CA SER A 389 20.42 9.12 -6.03
C SER A 389 21.34 8.24 -5.19
N GLU A 390 20.86 7.83 -4.00
CA GLU A 390 21.61 7.00 -3.06
C GLU A 390 20.68 6.10 -2.23
N THR A 391 21.25 5.13 -1.52
CA THR A 391 20.54 4.34 -0.50
C THR A 391 21.32 4.35 0.79
N LYS A 392 20.64 4.65 1.89
CA LYS A 392 21.17 4.55 3.23
C LYS A 392 20.86 3.18 3.81
N VAL A 393 21.91 2.44 4.15
CA VAL A 393 21.84 1.07 4.63
C VAL A 393 22.38 1.00 6.06
N CYS A 394 21.64 0.36 6.96
CA CYS A 394 22.13 0.09 8.31
C CYS A 394 23.21 -1.00 8.27
N TYR A 395 24.31 -0.73 8.95
CA TYR A 395 25.43 -1.64 9.11
C TYR A 395 25.71 -1.81 10.61
N PRO A 396 24.91 -2.64 11.31
CA PRO A 396 25.05 -2.86 12.75
C PRO A 396 26.44 -3.39 13.12
N GLU A 397 26.83 -3.18 14.36
CA GLU A 397 28.07 -3.73 14.90
C GLU A 397 28.11 -5.26 14.69
N GLY A 398 29.26 -5.76 14.27
CA GLY A 398 29.46 -7.17 13.92
C GLY A 398 29.05 -7.52 12.48
N SER A 399 28.50 -6.59 11.70
CA SER A 399 28.25 -6.84 10.28
C SER A 399 29.56 -7.05 9.52
N THR A 400 29.53 -7.97 8.55
CA THR A 400 30.72 -8.35 7.78
C THR A 400 30.67 -7.84 6.35
N ARG A 401 29.48 -7.78 5.73
CA ARG A 401 29.36 -7.36 4.33
C ARG A 401 27.99 -6.76 3.99
N ILE A 402 27.96 -6.05 2.86
CA ILE A 402 26.72 -5.61 2.17
C ILE A 402 26.70 -6.20 0.77
N GLU A 403 25.56 -6.73 0.38
CA GLU A 403 25.27 -7.23 -0.96
C GLU A 403 24.13 -6.45 -1.60
N ALA A 404 24.24 -6.14 -2.90
CA ALA A 404 23.18 -5.63 -3.73
C ALA A 404 22.41 -6.80 -4.36
N VAL A 405 21.09 -6.76 -4.27
CA VAL A 405 20.22 -7.82 -4.81
C VAL A 405 19.61 -7.37 -6.12
N SER A 406 19.67 -8.22 -7.14
CA SER A 406 19.02 -8.04 -8.45
C SER A 406 17.57 -8.55 -8.44
N TRP A 407 16.78 -8.13 -9.41
CA TRP A 407 15.40 -8.59 -9.61
C TRP A 407 15.26 -10.12 -9.73
N ASP A 408 16.30 -10.80 -10.22
CA ASP A 408 16.37 -12.28 -10.36
C ASP A 408 16.94 -12.99 -9.11
N GLY A 409 17.18 -12.24 -8.04
CA GLY A 409 17.71 -12.74 -6.78
C GLY A 409 19.23 -12.93 -6.74
N LYS A 410 19.97 -12.59 -7.81
CA LYS A 410 21.43 -12.59 -7.76
C LYS A 410 21.92 -11.51 -6.81
N ARG A 411 23.02 -11.81 -6.12
CA ARG A 411 23.68 -10.94 -5.16
C ARG A 411 25.07 -10.58 -5.63
N ILE A 412 25.42 -9.29 -5.49
CA ILE A 412 26.73 -8.77 -5.82
C ILE A 412 27.28 -8.07 -4.59
N LEU A 413 28.50 -8.42 -4.18
CA LEU A 413 29.18 -7.82 -3.04
C LEU A 413 29.46 -6.34 -3.29
N VAL A 414 28.94 -5.49 -2.40
CA VAL A 414 29.09 -4.03 -2.42
C VAL A 414 30.28 -3.61 -1.54
N TYR A 415 30.29 -4.08 -0.31
CA TYR A 415 31.22 -3.64 0.74
C TYR A 415 31.49 -4.75 1.75
N GLY A 416 32.68 -4.74 2.35
CA GLY A 416 33.06 -5.63 3.46
C GLY A 416 33.84 -6.86 3.01
N GLU A 417 33.68 -7.96 3.72
CA GLU A 417 34.48 -9.21 3.52
C GLU A 417 34.02 -9.94 2.24
N ARG A 418 35.03 -10.50 1.55
CA ARG A 418 34.83 -11.34 0.35
C ARG A 418 34.66 -12.80 0.73
#